data_9b2d941ed3ed66df129b988a241651c5
#
_entry.id   9b2d941ed3ed66df129b988a241651c5
#
_cell.length_a   1.000
_cell.length_b   1.000
_cell.length_c   1.000
_cell.angle_alpha   90.00
_cell.angle_beta   90.00
_cell.angle_gamma   90.00
#
_symmetry.space_group_name_H-M   'P 1'
#
loop_
_entity.id
_entity.type
_entity.pdbx_description
1 polymer ?
#
loop_
_entity_poly.entity_id
_entity_poly.type
_entity_poly.pdbx_seq_one_letter_code
_entity_poly.pdbx_strand_id
1 'polypeptide(L)'
;RGVGKTTTARLIAKALNCTGLDGKGGPTIHPCGVCENCKAIAAGRHIDVMELDAASRTGVDDIREILDGVRYKPTNARYKIYIIDEVHMLSKNAFNALLKTLEEPPAHVKFIFATTEIRKVPVTVLSRCQRFDLQRLTIEDLTKLFNKIVAAENLKAEDEALHMIAKAADGSARDGLSLLDQAISLGAGVVKTDIVKEMIG
;
A
#
# COMPACT_ATOMS: atom_id res chain seq x y z
N ARG A 1 -6.96 3.72 7.37
CA ARG A 1 -7.45 2.74 6.39
C ARG A 1 -7.66 3.44 5.05
N GLY A 2 -7.31 2.78 3.91
CA GLY A 2 -7.58 3.31 2.58
C GLY A 2 -6.80 4.58 2.17
N VAL A 3 -5.72 4.93 2.87
CA VAL A 3 -4.90 6.13 2.60
C VAL A 3 -3.64 5.83 1.76
N GLY A 4 -3.47 4.58 1.29
CA GLY A 4 -2.37 4.20 0.40
C GLY A 4 -1.13 3.63 1.09
N LYS A 5 -1.23 3.04 2.30
CA LYS A 5 -0.08 2.42 3.00
C LYS A 5 0.62 1.35 2.16
N THR A 6 -0.13 0.36 1.68
CA THR A 6 0.41 -0.73 0.85
C THR A 6 0.93 -0.20 -0.49
N THR A 7 0.24 0.78 -1.08
CA THR A 7 0.69 1.47 -2.29
C THR A 7 2.02 2.19 -2.06
N THR A 8 2.15 2.91 -0.93
CA THR A 8 3.41 3.59 -0.55
C THR A 8 4.53 2.58 -0.34
N ALA A 9 4.26 1.44 0.32
CA ALA A 9 5.24 0.37 0.49
C ALA A 9 5.76 -0.16 -0.86
N ARG A 10 4.87 -0.39 -1.82
CA ARG A 10 5.25 -0.79 -3.18
C ARG A 10 6.02 0.29 -3.94
N LEU A 11 5.70 1.57 -3.74
CA LEU A 11 6.46 2.68 -4.32
C LEU A 11 7.88 2.73 -3.77
N ILE A 12 8.07 2.53 -2.47
CA ILE A 12 9.39 2.44 -1.84
C ILE A 12 10.16 1.24 -2.40
N ALA A 13 9.52 0.08 -2.55
CA ALA A 13 10.13 -1.10 -3.14
C ALA A 13 10.58 -0.85 -4.59
N LYS A 14 9.77 -0.17 -5.40
CA LYS A 14 10.16 0.26 -6.76
C LYS A 14 11.33 1.23 -6.74
N ALA A 15 11.31 2.22 -5.84
CA ALA A 15 12.36 3.22 -5.70
C ALA A 15 13.73 2.57 -5.39
N LEU A 16 13.73 1.57 -4.51
CA LEU A 16 14.94 0.83 -4.12
C LEU A 16 15.45 -0.12 -5.20
N ASN A 17 14.56 -0.73 -5.99
CA ASN A 17 14.88 -1.80 -6.92
C ASN A 17 14.76 -1.42 -8.41
N CYS A 18 14.36 -0.20 -8.72
CA CYS A 18 14.30 0.28 -10.11
C CYS A 18 15.68 0.21 -10.76
N THR A 19 15.74 -0.27 -12.00
CA THR A 19 16.96 -0.34 -12.81
C THR A 19 17.01 0.70 -13.92
N GLY A 20 16.00 1.56 -14.02
CA GLY A 20 15.87 2.56 -15.07
C GLY A 20 15.48 1.95 -16.41
N LEU A 21 15.43 2.80 -17.44
CA LEU A 21 15.06 2.40 -18.80
C LEU A 21 16.13 1.54 -19.48
N ASP A 22 17.39 1.77 -19.13
CA ASP A 22 18.57 1.12 -19.70
C ASP A 22 19.06 -0.10 -18.88
N GLY A 23 18.39 -0.41 -17.78
CA GLY A 23 18.76 -1.49 -16.87
C GLY A 23 19.99 -1.21 -15.99
N LYS A 24 20.56 -0.01 -16.04
CA LYS A 24 21.78 0.37 -15.30
C LYS A 24 21.54 1.38 -14.18
N GLY A 25 20.30 1.79 -13.97
CA GLY A 25 19.92 2.77 -12.94
C GLY A 25 20.10 2.23 -11.53
N GLY A 26 20.40 3.14 -10.59
CA GLY A 26 20.46 2.91 -9.15
C GLY A 26 19.12 3.22 -8.45
N PRO A 27 19.09 3.15 -7.10
CA PRO A 27 17.93 3.59 -6.31
C PRO A 27 17.55 5.03 -6.67
N THR A 28 16.25 5.30 -6.77
CA THR A 28 15.73 6.58 -7.24
C THR A 28 14.41 6.93 -6.59
N ILE A 29 14.16 8.21 -6.35
CA ILE A 29 12.84 8.70 -5.91
C ILE A 29 11.82 8.77 -7.07
N HIS A 30 12.28 8.57 -8.32
CA HIS A 30 11.45 8.55 -9.52
C HIS A 30 11.57 7.20 -10.25
N PRO A 31 10.95 6.12 -9.73
CA PRO A 31 11.00 4.83 -10.38
C PRO A 31 10.37 4.89 -11.79
N CYS A 32 11.02 4.26 -12.76
CA CYS A 32 10.64 4.38 -14.17
C CYS A 32 9.28 3.76 -14.52
N GLY A 33 8.77 2.84 -13.71
CA GLY A 33 7.49 2.15 -13.91
C GLY A 33 7.49 1.08 -15.01
N VAL A 34 8.54 1.00 -15.84
CA VAL A 34 8.57 0.15 -17.05
C VAL A 34 9.62 -0.95 -17.03
N CYS A 35 10.67 -0.84 -16.19
CA CYS A 35 11.63 -1.95 -16.05
C CYS A 35 10.97 -3.20 -15.40
N GLU A 36 11.59 -4.36 -15.58
CA GLU A 36 11.06 -5.63 -15.06
C GLU A 36 10.77 -5.59 -13.57
N ASN A 37 11.66 -4.99 -12.77
CA ASN A 37 11.44 -4.84 -11.33
C ASN A 37 10.20 -3.98 -11.02
N CYS A 38 10.07 -2.82 -11.67
CA CYS A 38 8.92 -1.93 -11.45
C CYS A 38 7.60 -2.60 -11.83
N LYS A 39 7.55 -3.31 -12.98
CA LYS A 39 6.36 -4.04 -13.43
C LYS A 39 6.00 -5.19 -12.48
N ALA A 40 6.98 -6.00 -12.10
CA ALA A 40 6.76 -7.14 -11.21
C ALA A 40 6.30 -6.71 -9.82
N ILE A 41 6.88 -5.63 -9.25
CA ILE A 41 6.47 -5.05 -7.98
C ILE A 41 5.05 -4.48 -8.06
N ALA A 42 4.71 -3.76 -9.13
CA ALA A 42 3.35 -3.25 -9.34
C ALA A 42 2.30 -4.37 -9.39
N ALA A 43 2.66 -5.50 -9.99
CA ALA A 43 1.79 -6.67 -10.09
C ALA A 43 1.78 -7.56 -8.83
N GLY A 44 2.57 -7.23 -7.78
CA GLY A 44 2.67 -8.02 -6.56
C GLY A 44 3.27 -9.42 -6.74
N ARG A 45 4.13 -9.60 -7.74
CA ARG A 45 4.71 -10.91 -8.12
C ARG A 45 6.24 -10.91 -8.26
N HIS A 46 6.91 -9.92 -7.67
CA HIS A 46 8.38 -9.88 -7.72
C HIS A 46 8.97 -10.89 -6.74
N ILE A 47 9.92 -11.71 -7.20
CA ILE A 47 10.53 -12.77 -6.39
C ILE A 47 11.29 -12.25 -5.16
N ASP A 48 11.90 -11.06 -5.25
CA ASP A 48 12.65 -10.43 -4.17
C ASP A 48 11.83 -9.41 -3.34
N VAL A 49 10.56 -9.19 -3.69
CA VAL A 49 9.65 -8.33 -2.95
C VAL A 49 8.44 -9.14 -2.52
N MET A 50 8.43 -9.56 -1.27
CA MET A 50 7.37 -10.40 -0.71
C MET A 50 6.38 -9.55 0.06
N GLU A 51 5.10 -9.74 -0.19
CA GLU A 51 4.00 -9.11 0.53
C GLU A 51 3.29 -10.16 1.38
N LEU A 52 3.12 -9.85 2.66
CA LEU A 52 2.41 -10.64 3.65
C LEU A 52 1.32 -9.79 4.27
N ASP A 53 0.10 -10.32 4.33
CA ASP A 53 -0.98 -9.75 5.14
C ASP A 53 -1.03 -10.47 6.48
N ALA A 54 -0.65 -9.76 7.55
CA ALA A 54 -0.65 -10.31 8.90
C ALA A 54 -2.06 -10.58 9.44
N ALA A 55 -3.12 -10.06 8.81
CA ALA A 55 -4.49 -10.41 9.18
C ALA A 55 -4.85 -11.86 8.79
N SER A 56 -4.23 -12.39 7.75
CA SER A 56 -4.43 -13.77 7.28
C SER A 56 -3.34 -14.74 7.71
N ARG A 57 -2.14 -14.23 8.06
CA ARG A 57 -0.97 -15.00 8.46
C ARG A 57 -0.35 -14.42 9.73
N THR A 58 -0.87 -14.82 10.87
CA THR A 58 -0.49 -14.27 12.20
C THR A 58 0.54 -15.09 12.95
N GLY A 59 0.84 -16.29 12.43
CA GLY A 59 1.61 -17.30 13.12
C GLY A 59 3.12 -17.04 13.13
N VAL A 60 3.78 -17.64 14.11
CA VAL A 60 5.25 -17.58 14.22
C VAL A 60 5.92 -18.37 13.08
N ASP A 61 5.28 -19.39 12.56
CA ASP A 61 5.85 -20.22 11.48
C ASP A 61 5.87 -19.48 10.14
N ASP A 62 4.85 -18.64 9.86
CA ASP A 62 4.85 -17.74 8.70
C ASP A 62 6.04 -16.77 8.73
N ILE A 63 6.34 -16.23 9.92
CA ILE A 63 7.48 -15.32 10.10
C ILE A 63 8.81 -16.07 10.03
N ARG A 64 8.90 -17.29 10.55
CA ARG A 64 10.11 -18.11 10.42
C ARG A 64 10.45 -18.42 8.97
N GLU A 65 9.46 -18.74 8.14
CA GLU A 65 9.65 -18.94 6.70
C GLU A 65 10.28 -17.68 6.05
N ILE A 66 9.77 -16.48 6.40
CA ILE A 66 10.35 -15.22 5.95
C ILE A 66 11.80 -15.09 6.42
N LEU A 67 12.08 -15.36 7.70
CA LEU A 67 13.41 -15.20 8.31
C LEU A 67 14.43 -16.18 7.72
N ASP A 68 14.01 -17.37 7.35
CA ASP A 68 14.87 -18.32 6.63
C ASP A 68 15.27 -17.77 5.26
N GLY A 69 14.37 -17.08 4.58
CA GLY A 69 14.63 -16.41 3.31
C GLY A 69 15.58 -15.21 3.41
N VAL A 70 15.63 -14.52 4.57
CA VAL A 70 16.45 -13.31 4.80
C VAL A 70 17.96 -13.55 4.59
N ARG A 71 18.43 -14.76 4.84
CA ARG A 71 19.86 -15.13 4.73
C ARG A 71 20.36 -15.11 3.28
N TYR A 72 19.47 -15.32 2.33
CA TYR A 72 19.82 -15.42 0.91
C TYR A 72 19.80 -14.04 0.26
N LYS A 73 20.76 -13.82 -0.65
CA LYS A 73 20.83 -12.61 -1.45
C LYS A 73 19.62 -12.51 -2.41
N PRO A 74 19.25 -11.29 -2.84
CA PRO A 74 18.25 -11.12 -3.89
C PRO A 74 18.64 -11.86 -5.18
N THR A 75 17.66 -12.37 -5.90
CA THR A 75 17.86 -13.06 -7.18
C THR A 75 17.97 -12.08 -8.34
N ASN A 76 17.06 -11.12 -8.44
CA ASN A 76 16.94 -10.20 -9.57
C ASN A 76 17.05 -8.72 -9.19
N ALA A 77 16.89 -8.38 -7.92
CA ALA A 77 16.86 -7.00 -7.44
C ALA A 77 18.10 -6.65 -6.59
N ARG A 78 18.26 -5.38 -6.26
CA ARG A 78 19.28 -4.91 -5.32
C ARG A 78 18.97 -5.30 -3.88
N TYR A 79 17.70 -5.16 -3.50
CA TYR A 79 17.23 -5.41 -2.14
C TYR A 79 16.14 -6.47 -2.13
N LYS A 80 16.21 -7.32 -1.14
CA LYS A 80 15.14 -8.22 -0.74
C LYS A 80 14.22 -7.46 0.22
N ILE A 81 12.97 -7.28 -0.16
CA ILE A 81 12.03 -6.42 0.56
C ILE A 81 10.85 -7.25 1.05
N TYR A 82 10.56 -7.15 2.34
CA TYR A 82 9.42 -7.78 2.98
C TYR A 82 8.43 -6.70 3.41
N ILE A 83 7.26 -6.70 2.77
CA ILE A 83 6.15 -5.81 3.10
C ILE A 83 5.17 -6.61 3.96
N ILE A 84 4.99 -6.20 5.20
CA ILE A 84 4.02 -6.83 6.12
C ILE A 84 2.90 -5.84 6.38
N ASP A 85 1.74 -6.11 5.79
CA ASP A 85 0.54 -5.28 5.98
C ASP A 85 -0.19 -5.71 7.24
N GLU A 86 -0.87 -4.76 7.88
CA GLU A 86 -1.57 -4.92 9.16
C GLU A 86 -0.70 -5.61 10.23
N VAL A 87 0.58 -5.21 10.30
CA VAL A 87 1.62 -5.86 11.15
C VAL A 87 1.21 -6.01 12.62
N HIS A 88 0.31 -5.15 13.13
CA HIS A 88 -0.22 -5.24 14.50
C HIS A 88 -1.01 -6.53 14.77
N MET A 89 -1.40 -7.27 13.72
CA MET A 89 -2.10 -8.55 13.82
C MET A 89 -1.16 -9.74 14.09
N LEU A 90 0.15 -9.55 13.97
CA LEU A 90 1.11 -10.61 14.30
C LEU A 90 1.02 -11.01 15.77
N SER A 91 1.19 -12.30 16.03
CA SER A 91 1.29 -12.82 17.40
C SER A 91 2.54 -12.28 18.13
N LYS A 92 2.51 -12.29 19.46
CA LYS A 92 3.67 -11.89 20.27
C LYS A 92 4.92 -12.69 19.93
N ASN A 93 4.76 -13.99 19.67
CA ASN A 93 5.86 -14.87 19.31
C ASN A 93 6.44 -14.54 17.92
N ALA A 94 5.58 -14.14 16.96
CA ALA A 94 6.00 -13.69 15.65
C ALA A 94 6.80 -12.39 15.73
N PHE A 95 6.35 -11.41 16.52
CA PHE A 95 7.14 -10.20 16.78
C PHE A 95 8.49 -10.51 17.42
N ASN A 96 8.54 -11.39 18.41
CA ASN A 96 9.79 -11.77 19.07
C ASN A 96 10.77 -12.44 18.08
N ALA A 97 10.26 -13.25 17.15
CA ALA A 97 11.09 -13.86 16.11
C ALA A 97 11.74 -12.83 15.18
N LEU A 98 11.03 -11.73 14.87
CA LEU A 98 11.55 -10.64 14.04
C LEU A 98 12.63 -9.80 14.73
N LEU A 99 12.62 -9.67 16.05
CA LEU A 99 13.46 -8.71 16.79
C LEU A 99 14.95 -8.87 16.50
N LYS A 100 15.45 -10.09 16.47
CA LYS A 100 16.88 -10.35 16.20
C LYS A 100 17.31 -9.83 14.82
N THR A 101 16.49 -10.07 13.81
CA THR A 101 16.76 -9.60 12.45
C THR A 101 16.62 -8.09 12.33
N LEU A 102 15.68 -7.47 13.06
CA LEU A 102 15.52 -6.02 13.09
C LEU A 102 16.65 -5.30 13.84
N GLU A 103 17.33 -5.97 14.77
CA GLU A 103 18.51 -5.44 15.46
C GLU A 103 19.73 -5.40 14.54
N GLU A 104 19.96 -6.47 13.80
CA GLU A 104 21.10 -6.62 12.89
C GLU A 104 20.63 -7.11 11.50
N PRO A 105 19.91 -6.27 10.74
CA PRO A 105 19.41 -6.68 9.43
C PRO A 105 20.57 -6.81 8.43
N PRO A 106 20.57 -7.86 7.58
CA PRO A 106 21.48 -7.93 6.46
C PRO A 106 21.36 -6.69 5.56
N ALA A 107 22.48 -6.20 5.02
CA ALA A 107 22.51 -4.97 4.21
C ALA A 107 21.57 -5.01 3.00
N HIS A 108 21.32 -6.20 2.44
CA HIS A 108 20.46 -6.41 1.28
C HIS A 108 18.97 -6.58 1.61
N VAL A 109 18.58 -6.53 2.89
CA VAL A 109 17.20 -6.75 3.34
C VAL A 109 16.58 -5.46 3.85
N LYS A 110 15.33 -5.23 3.47
CA LYS A 110 14.49 -4.13 3.97
C LYS A 110 13.14 -4.67 4.41
N PHE A 111 12.69 -4.26 5.59
CA PHE A 111 11.34 -4.50 6.08
C PHE A 111 10.52 -3.24 5.97
N ILE A 112 9.30 -3.36 5.47
CA ILE A 112 8.31 -2.28 5.43
C ILE A 112 7.06 -2.78 6.13
N PHE A 113 6.74 -2.17 7.27
CA PHE A 113 5.55 -2.50 8.05
C PHE A 113 4.47 -1.48 7.82
N ALA A 114 3.26 -1.93 7.51
CA ALA A 114 2.09 -1.08 7.43
C ALA A 114 1.11 -1.44 8.56
N THR A 115 0.51 -0.44 9.17
CA THR A 115 -0.47 -0.65 10.24
C THR A 115 -1.49 0.48 10.32
N THR A 116 -2.70 0.14 10.70
CA THR A 116 -3.74 1.10 11.09
C THR A 116 -3.72 1.37 12.59
N GLU A 117 -3.03 0.53 13.39
CA GLU A 117 -3.05 0.57 14.85
C GLU A 117 -1.63 0.53 15.44
N ILE A 118 -0.93 1.66 15.33
CA ILE A 118 0.46 1.77 15.81
C ILE A 118 0.62 1.41 17.30
N ARG A 119 -0.40 1.68 18.12
CA ARG A 119 -0.36 1.40 19.57
C ARG A 119 -0.31 -0.09 19.91
N LYS A 120 -0.72 -0.96 18.98
CA LYS A 120 -0.66 -2.41 19.14
C LYS A 120 0.67 -3.01 18.72
N VAL A 121 1.56 -2.23 18.06
CA VAL A 121 2.88 -2.69 17.70
C VAL A 121 3.82 -2.54 18.90
N PRO A 122 4.57 -3.58 19.28
CA PRO A 122 5.48 -3.51 20.42
C PRO A 122 6.50 -2.40 20.29
N VAL A 123 6.77 -1.71 21.39
CA VAL A 123 7.76 -0.61 21.45
C VAL A 123 9.15 -1.10 21.03
N THR A 124 9.50 -2.35 21.34
CA THR A 124 10.76 -2.98 20.93
C THR A 124 10.92 -3.07 19.41
N VAL A 125 9.83 -3.21 18.67
CA VAL A 125 9.82 -3.17 17.19
C VAL A 125 9.88 -1.71 16.72
N LEU A 126 9.01 -0.84 17.27
CA LEU A 126 8.94 0.57 16.89
C LEU A 126 10.27 1.30 17.05
N SER A 127 11.03 1.01 18.12
CA SER A 127 12.33 1.63 18.39
C SER A 127 13.41 1.29 17.34
N ARG A 128 13.19 0.27 16.52
CA ARG A 128 14.09 -0.18 15.46
C ARG A 128 13.61 0.20 14.06
N CYS A 129 12.50 0.91 13.97
CA CYS A 129 11.89 1.30 12.71
C CYS A 129 11.84 2.83 12.58
N GLN A 130 12.06 3.30 11.36
CA GLN A 130 11.71 4.68 11.02
C GLN A 130 10.21 4.74 10.76
N ARG A 131 9.53 5.69 11.42
CA ARG A 131 8.08 5.86 11.32
C ARG A 131 7.72 6.96 10.33
N PHE A 132 6.71 6.66 9.52
CA PHE A 132 6.07 7.60 8.60
C PHE A 132 4.55 7.56 8.80
N ASP A 133 3.96 8.68 9.16
CA ASP A 133 2.52 8.78 9.36
C ASP A 133 1.85 9.27 8.08
N LEU A 134 0.96 8.45 7.51
CA LEU A 134 0.13 8.83 6.38
C LEU A 134 -1.17 9.45 6.88
N GLN A 135 -1.49 10.62 6.36
CA GLN A 135 -2.71 11.36 6.72
C GLN A 135 -3.92 10.86 5.91
N ARG A 136 -5.11 11.05 6.47
CA ARG A 136 -6.35 10.91 5.72
C ARG A 136 -6.40 11.95 4.60
N LEU A 137 -7.00 11.59 3.49
CA LEU A 137 -7.20 12.51 2.37
C LEU A 137 -8.28 13.54 2.74
N THR A 138 -8.07 14.77 2.30
CA THR A 138 -9.08 15.81 2.43
C THR A 138 -10.22 15.57 1.45
N ILE A 139 -11.39 16.19 1.70
CA ILE A 139 -12.52 16.16 0.74
C ILE A 139 -12.07 16.72 -0.62
N GLU A 140 -11.25 17.78 -0.60
CA GLU A 140 -10.71 18.38 -1.83
C GLU A 140 -9.82 17.40 -2.62
N ASP A 141 -8.93 16.68 -1.93
CA ASP A 141 -8.03 15.71 -2.59
C ASP A 141 -8.82 14.54 -3.18
N LEU A 142 -9.82 14.05 -2.44
CA LEU A 142 -10.72 13.00 -2.93
C LEU A 142 -11.55 13.48 -4.14
N THR A 143 -12.10 14.69 -4.08
CA THR A 143 -12.86 15.26 -5.19
C THR A 143 -11.98 15.44 -6.44
N LYS A 144 -10.74 15.91 -6.28
CA LYS A 144 -9.77 15.98 -7.39
C LYS A 144 -9.46 14.61 -7.97
N LEU A 145 -9.29 13.60 -7.12
CA LEU A 145 -9.07 12.21 -7.55
C LEU A 145 -10.26 11.70 -8.36
N PHE A 146 -11.48 11.90 -7.88
CA PHE A 146 -12.69 11.44 -8.57
C PHE A 146 -12.89 12.14 -9.91
N ASN A 147 -12.69 13.46 -9.97
CA ASN A 147 -12.75 14.21 -11.24
C ASN A 147 -11.74 13.68 -12.26
N LYS A 148 -10.52 13.36 -11.83
CA LYS A 148 -9.49 12.77 -12.69
C LYS A 148 -9.92 11.41 -13.26
N ILE A 149 -10.55 10.57 -12.45
CA ILE A 149 -11.03 9.25 -12.87
C ILE A 149 -12.22 9.37 -13.82
N VAL A 150 -13.22 10.18 -13.46
CA VAL A 150 -14.38 10.44 -14.30
C VAL A 150 -13.97 10.94 -15.69
N ALA A 151 -13.00 11.86 -15.76
CA ALA A 151 -12.46 12.36 -17.02
C ALA A 151 -11.69 11.27 -17.79
N ALA A 152 -10.88 10.45 -17.12
CA ALA A 152 -10.11 9.38 -17.75
C ALA A 152 -11.02 8.28 -18.35
N GLU A 153 -12.15 8.00 -17.69
CA GLU A 153 -13.15 7.02 -18.14
C GLU A 153 -14.19 7.62 -19.10
N ASN A 154 -14.05 8.90 -19.49
CA ASN A 154 -15.00 9.64 -20.34
C ASN A 154 -16.45 9.61 -19.81
N LEU A 155 -16.60 9.65 -18.50
CA LEU A 155 -17.90 9.67 -17.82
C LEU A 155 -18.33 11.11 -17.51
N LYS A 156 -19.60 11.27 -17.14
CA LYS A 156 -20.16 12.53 -16.65
C LYS A 156 -20.49 12.40 -15.16
N ALA A 157 -20.21 13.44 -14.40
CA ALA A 157 -20.53 13.50 -12.98
C ALA A 157 -20.96 14.91 -12.57
N GLU A 158 -21.93 14.99 -11.68
CA GLU A 158 -22.30 16.24 -11.01
C GLU A 158 -21.31 16.53 -9.88
N ASP A 159 -20.85 17.77 -9.78
CA ASP A 159 -19.85 18.17 -8.76
C ASP A 159 -20.34 17.92 -7.33
N GLU A 160 -21.65 18.17 -7.09
CA GLU A 160 -22.27 17.90 -5.79
C GLU A 160 -22.23 16.41 -5.45
N ALA A 161 -22.48 15.52 -6.42
CA ALA A 161 -22.41 14.09 -6.24
C ALA A 161 -21.00 13.64 -5.84
N LEU A 162 -19.97 14.12 -6.51
CA LEU A 162 -18.58 13.81 -6.19
C LEU A 162 -18.17 14.32 -4.80
N HIS A 163 -18.65 15.52 -4.42
CA HIS A 163 -18.41 16.06 -3.10
C HIS A 163 -19.08 15.23 -1.99
N MET A 164 -20.28 14.75 -2.21
CA MET A 164 -21.00 13.88 -1.27
C MET A 164 -20.26 12.54 -1.09
N ILE A 165 -19.81 11.91 -2.19
CA ILE A 165 -19.00 10.68 -2.13
C ILE A 165 -17.71 10.94 -1.36
N ALA A 166 -17.01 12.06 -1.61
CA ALA A 166 -15.78 12.42 -0.92
C ALA A 166 -16.00 12.59 0.60
N LYS A 167 -17.13 13.19 0.98
CA LYS A 167 -17.51 13.33 2.40
C LYS A 167 -17.81 11.97 3.05
N ALA A 168 -18.55 11.10 2.37
CA ALA A 168 -18.89 9.77 2.86
C ALA A 168 -17.67 8.85 2.96
N ALA A 169 -16.66 9.04 2.12
CA ALA A 169 -15.40 8.28 2.13
C ALA A 169 -14.52 8.54 3.36
N ASP A 170 -14.78 9.59 4.13
CA ASP A 170 -14.07 9.92 5.39
C ASP A 170 -12.54 9.82 5.26
N GLY A 171 -11.98 10.39 4.21
CA GLY A 171 -10.53 10.42 3.96
C GLY A 171 -9.92 9.11 3.42
N SER A 172 -10.73 8.12 3.09
CA SER A 172 -10.31 6.85 2.51
C SER A 172 -10.49 6.86 0.99
N ALA A 173 -9.38 6.81 0.23
CA ALA A 173 -9.45 6.69 -1.22
C ALA A 173 -10.12 5.38 -1.66
N ARG A 174 -9.86 4.26 -0.97
CA ARG A 174 -10.46 2.96 -1.27
C ARG A 174 -11.97 2.99 -1.13
N ASP A 175 -12.48 3.51 -0.01
CA ASP A 175 -13.90 3.56 0.25
C ASP A 175 -14.58 4.55 -0.71
N GLY A 176 -13.93 5.69 -0.99
CA GLY A 176 -14.41 6.66 -1.95
C GLY A 176 -14.49 6.14 -3.38
N LEU A 177 -13.48 5.40 -3.84
CA LEU A 177 -13.49 4.76 -5.16
C LEU A 177 -14.57 3.69 -5.26
N SER A 178 -14.79 2.93 -4.20
CA SER A 178 -15.88 1.93 -4.15
C SER A 178 -17.25 2.58 -4.24
N LEU A 179 -17.48 3.69 -3.53
CA LEU A 179 -18.71 4.46 -3.61
C LEU A 179 -18.90 5.10 -5.01
N LEU A 180 -17.82 5.60 -5.60
CA LEU A 180 -17.85 6.17 -6.95
C LEU A 180 -18.25 5.12 -7.99
N ASP A 181 -17.66 3.93 -7.92
CA ASP A 181 -17.97 2.81 -8.83
C ASP A 181 -19.42 2.38 -8.72
N GLN A 182 -19.95 2.29 -7.49
CA GLN A 182 -21.36 2.01 -7.26
C GLN A 182 -22.27 3.10 -7.86
N ALA A 183 -21.93 4.38 -7.66
CA ALA A 183 -22.70 5.49 -8.21
C ALA A 183 -22.70 5.50 -9.76
N ILE A 184 -21.56 5.17 -10.38
CA ILE A 184 -21.45 5.03 -11.83
C ILE A 184 -22.35 3.89 -12.33
N SER A 185 -22.32 2.75 -11.66
CA SER A 185 -23.11 1.57 -12.03
C SER A 185 -24.62 1.82 -11.92
N LEU A 186 -25.07 2.44 -10.83
CA LEU A 186 -26.48 2.77 -10.60
C LEU A 186 -26.97 3.88 -11.54
N GLY A 187 -26.11 4.84 -11.89
CA GLY A 187 -26.42 5.96 -12.77
C GLY A 187 -26.27 5.67 -14.27
N ALA A 188 -26.05 4.40 -14.67
CA ALA A 188 -25.83 4.01 -16.05
C ALA A 188 -24.73 4.85 -16.74
N GLY A 189 -23.61 5.04 -16.06
CA GLY A 189 -22.45 5.78 -16.57
C GLY A 189 -22.46 7.29 -16.28
N VAL A 190 -23.44 7.78 -15.51
CA VAL A 190 -23.49 9.18 -15.05
C VAL A 190 -23.61 9.21 -13.53
N VAL A 191 -22.71 9.94 -12.86
CA VAL A 191 -22.76 10.13 -11.41
C VAL A 191 -23.70 11.28 -11.07
N LYS A 192 -24.92 10.94 -10.62
CA LYS A 192 -25.98 11.91 -10.31
C LYS A 192 -26.15 12.07 -8.81
N THR A 193 -26.43 13.29 -8.38
CA THR A 193 -26.63 13.66 -6.98
C THR A 193 -27.77 12.87 -6.32
N ASP A 194 -28.89 12.69 -7.02
CA ASP A 194 -30.07 11.98 -6.49
C ASP A 194 -29.72 10.51 -6.20
N ILE A 195 -29.01 9.85 -7.13
CA ILE A 195 -28.56 8.46 -6.97
C ILE A 195 -27.60 8.34 -5.79
N VAL A 196 -26.68 9.27 -5.66
CA VAL A 196 -25.73 9.28 -4.53
C VAL A 196 -26.44 9.51 -3.20
N LYS A 197 -27.46 10.37 -3.14
CA LYS A 197 -28.30 10.58 -1.95
C LYS A 197 -29.00 9.29 -1.51
N GLU A 198 -29.61 8.56 -2.46
CA GLU A 198 -30.26 7.28 -2.16
C GLU A 198 -29.26 6.19 -1.72
N MET A 199 -28.07 6.17 -2.30
CA MET A 199 -27.04 5.19 -2.02
C MET A 199 -26.39 5.36 -0.64
N ILE A 200 -26.23 6.61 -0.20
CA ILE A 200 -25.54 6.91 1.07
C ILE A 200 -26.53 6.95 2.26
N GLY A 201 -27.82 7.14 2.02
CA GLY A 201 -28.88 7.15 3.04
C GLY A 201 -29.05 8.49 3.71
#